data_7d20ed294c684a2085b78c58634264f2
#
_entry.id   7d20ed294c684a2085b78c58634264f2
#
_cell.length_a   1.000
_cell.length_b   1.000
_cell.length_c   1.000
_cell.angle_alpha   90.00
_cell.angle_beta   90.00
_cell.angle_gamma   90.00
#
_symmetry.space_group_name_H-M   'P 1'
#
loop_
_entity.id
_entity.type
_entity.pdbx_description
1 polymer ?
#
loop_
_entity_poly.entity_id
_entity_poly.type
_entity_poly.pdbx_seq_one_letter_code
_entity_poly.pdbx_strand_id
1 'polypeptide(L)'
;MYAWFFAGAQSVVAQENVLPTHEYYTEEYIAKIYIEEPKRALQLLDEAENLNCMPSNMINDLRSRTYRNMYMNKSAFVYARKAYVIDSIQGTDPSHLLEMTIDLAEISFLLSRFEQSVKYATEGIALARKNGNKGSEAKLLFCLGENKKVLGLKREGYAYFDQAIDLIKGESDMLSMQMLSYFYGLKMNYLLSDGCFDEVLFIGLEREKLIHEMADSRKYPDSYIDLQYSYVYIKLAYVAFKLRKYEEADNYFRKYSSTKAALTPDGKCDAAPYLLLTKRYKEALEKCEDFKNVLRSQDTLNQQYLSVLQKEVAAYSGLNNFKKVAELRESILNIVTHMYRDEVRNAALELDAVYKVNERDKQIAKQDFRLKMHGIFLLFAIGFILLMSFFLWKSWKYNRTIKSKNKVLVRLINEQLSPKENTDVVSESLPGANREEDILSENGMEWAENRELFSKLNETILHEKLYLSPNLSRDDLVRIVHLNYARFARMIKENTGGR
;
A
#
# COMPACT_ATOMS: atom_id res chain seq x y z
N MET A 1 4.97 -1.62 -23.37
CA MET A 1 6.30 -1.66 -24.01
C MET A 1 7.41 -1.82 -22.97
N TYR A 2 7.22 -2.71 -21.96
CA TYR A 2 8.11 -2.90 -20.81
C TYR A 2 8.40 -4.38 -20.51
N ALA A 3 8.69 -5.19 -21.53
CA ALA A 3 8.97 -6.60 -21.28
C ALA A 3 10.00 -7.18 -22.28
N TRP A 4 11.18 -6.55 -22.38
CA TRP A 4 12.28 -7.11 -23.15
C TRP A 4 13.63 -6.85 -22.49
N PHE A 5 13.84 -7.51 -21.36
CA PHE A 5 15.18 -7.60 -20.78
C PHE A 5 15.42 -8.97 -20.16
N PHE A 6 15.11 -10.06 -20.81
CA PHE A 6 15.65 -11.39 -20.48
C PHE A 6 14.92 -12.43 -21.32
N ALA A 7 15.37 -12.63 -22.56
CA ALA A 7 15.06 -13.84 -23.29
C ALA A 7 16.37 -14.37 -23.88
N GLY A 8 16.99 -15.26 -23.14
CA GLY A 8 18.17 -16.00 -23.53
C GLY A 8 18.45 -17.07 -22.51
N ALA A 9 17.48 -17.97 -22.27
CA ALA A 9 17.76 -19.20 -21.53
C ALA A 9 17.10 -20.37 -22.26
N GLN A 10 17.93 -21.25 -22.75
CA GLN A 10 17.58 -22.55 -23.32
C GLN A 10 16.70 -23.34 -22.35
N SER A 11 15.66 -23.96 -22.88
CA SER A 11 14.82 -24.95 -22.21
C SER A 11 15.68 -26.13 -21.70
N VAL A 12 16.02 -26.10 -20.45
CA VAL A 12 16.47 -27.28 -19.72
C VAL A 12 15.21 -27.87 -19.07
N VAL A 13 14.82 -29.04 -19.53
CA VAL A 13 13.85 -29.90 -18.84
C VAL A 13 14.46 -30.22 -17.47
N ALA A 14 13.98 -29.55 -16.44
CA ALA A 14 14.43 -29.78 -15.08
C ALA A 14 13.79 -31.06 -14.56
N GLN A 15 14.62 -32.07 -14.25
CA GLN A 15 14.29 -33.10 -13.28
C GLN A 15 13.83 -32.41 -11.99
N GLU A 16 12.68 -32.82 -11.47
CA GLU A 16 12.19 -32.45 -10.14
C GLU A 16 13.21 -32.92 -9.07
N ASN A 17 14.19 -32.09 -8.81
CA ASN A 17 14.89 -32.16 -7.53
C ASN A 17 13.98 -31.53 -6.47
N VAL A 18 13.42 -32.34 -5.60
CA VAL A 18 12.70 -31.91 -4.40
C VAL A 18 13.69 -31.16 -3.52
N LEU A 19 13.75 -29.85 -3.68
CA LEU A 19 14.53 -28.96 -2.81
C LEU A 19 13.89 -28.91 -1.40
N PRO A 20 14.68 -28.70 -0.34
CA PRO A 20 14.14 -28.52 1.00
C PRO A 20 13.12 -27.38 1.03
N THR A 21 12.02 -27.57 1.71
CA THR A 21 10.82 -26.73 1.71
C THR A 21 11.04 -25.21 1.97
N HIS A 22 12.17 -24.83 2.57
CA HIS A 22 12.51 -23.42 2.85
C HIS A 22 13.11 -22.66 1.66
N GLU A 23 13.67 -23.32 0.66
CA GLU A 23 14.34 -22.64 -0.47
C GLU A 23 13.35 -22.05 -1.48
N TYR A 24 12.11 -22.56 -1.52
CA TYR A 24 11.06 -22.05 -2.42
C TYR A 24 10.44 -20.73 -1.93
N TYR A 25 10.48 -20.45 -0.64
CA TYR A 25 9.87 -19.27 -0.02
C TYR A 25 10.90 -18.16 0.20
N THR A 26 11.79 -17.97 -0.77
CA THR A 26 12.77 -16.87 -0.76
C THR A 26 12.45 -15.85 -1.83
N GLU A 27 12.80 -14.57 -1.57
CA GLU A 27 12.68 -13.51 -2.56
C GLU A 27 13.38 -13.90 -3.86
N GLU A 28 14.60 -14.42 -3.76
CA GLU A 28 15.43 -14.78 -4.92
C GLU A 28 14.77 -15.87 -5.78
N TYR A 29 14.18 -16.88 -5.18
CA TYR A 29 13.51 -17.94 -5.93
C TYR A 29 12.25 -17.41 -6.62
N ILE A 30 11.40 -16.69 -5.89
CA ILE A 30 10.15 -16.16 -6.43
C ILE A 30 10.43 -15.12 -7.52
N ALA A 31 11.48 -14.29 -7.34
CA ALA A 31 11.93 -13.33 -8.34
C ALA A 31 12.42 -13.98 -9.64
N LYS A 32 12.86 -15.23 -9.62
CA LYS A 32 13.22 -15.97 -10.83
C LYS A 32 12.01 -16.49 -11.60
N ILE A 33 10.94 -16.90 -10.89
CA ILE A 33 9.81 -17.60 -11.52
C ILE A 33 8.61 -16.70 -11.83
N TYR A 34 8.46 -15.52 -11.21
CA TYR A 34 7.23 -14.73 -11.34
C TYR A 34 6.94 -14.25 -12.77
N ILE A 35 7.97 -14.20 -13.63
CA ILE A 35 7.81 -13.82 -15.05
C ILE A 35 7.28 -14.98 -15.87
N GLU A 36 7.86 -16.18 -15.69
CA GLU A 36 7.52 -17.36 -16.50
C GLU A 36 6.33 -18.13 -15.95
N GLU A 37 6.23 -18.25 -14.61
CA GLU A 37 5.22 -19.01 -13.89
C GLU A 37 4.45 -18.13 -12.86
N PRO A 38 3.78 -17.04 -13.27
CA PRO A 38 3.20 -16.08 -12.34
C PRO A 38 2.16 -16.69 -11.39
N LYS A 39 1.38 -17.66 -11.86
CA LYS A 39 0.39 -18.35 -11.00
C LYS A 39 1.05 -19.15 -9.90
N ARG A 40 2.15 -19.84 -10.20
CA ARG A 40 2.94 -20.59 -9.22
C ARG A 40 3.59 -19.64 -8.20
N ALA A 41 4.14 -18.52 -8.67
CA ALA A 41 4.68 -17.50 -7.79
C ALA A 41 3.64 -16.99 -6.78
N LEU A 42 2.40 -16.71 -7.22
CA LEU A 42 1.32 -16.29 -6.33
C LEU A 42 0.94 -17.37 -5.32
N GLN A 43 0.91 -18.65 -5.72
CA GLN A 43 0.64 -19.76 -4.79
C GLN A 43 1.71 -19.86 -3.70
N LEU A 44 3.00 -19.79 -4.09
CA LEU A 44 4.12 -19.82 -3.13
C LEU A 44 4.08 -18.61 -2.18
N LEU A 45 3.67 -17.45 -2.65
CA LEU A 45 3.50 -16.27 -1.80
C LEU A 45 2.33 -16.41 -0.80
N ASP A 46 1.25 -17.10 -1.19
CA ASP A 46 0.14 -17.42 -0.28
C ASP A 46 0.59 -18.43 0.78
N GLU A 47 1.38 -19.44 0.41
CA GLU A 47 1.95 -20.41 1.33
C GLU A 47 2.96 -19.74 2.29
N ALA A 48 3.85 -18.88 1.78
CA ALA A 48 4.82 -18.14 2.58
C ALA A 48 4.14 -17.24 3.62
N GLU A 49 3.02 -16.60 3.25
CA GLU A 49 2.22 -15.78 4.17
C GLU A 49 1.60 -16.63 5.28
N ASN A 50 1.00 -17.79 4.93
CA ASN A 50 0.40 -18.71 5.90
C ASN A 50 1.43 -19.29 6.88
N LEU A 51 2.64 -19.58 6.40
CA LEU A 51 3.75 -20.12 7.20
C LEU A 51 4.51 -19.03 7.97
N ASN A 52 4.25 -17.76 7.74
CA ASN A 52 5.00 -16.61 8.29
C ASN A 52 6.53 -16.74 8.09
N CYS A 53 6.96 -17.27 6.94
CA CYS A 53 8.39 -17.50 6.66
C CYS A 53 9.05 -16.38 5.85
N MET A 54 8.27 -15.35 5.44
CA MET A 54 8.75 -14.17 4.74
C MET A 54 8.07 -12.89 5.28
N PRO A 55 8.78 -11.75 5.34
CA PRO A 55 8.19 -10.48 5.78
C PRO A 55 6.98 -10.05 4.90
N SER A 56 5.93 -9.55 5.54
CA SER A 56 4.68 -9.19 4.84
C SER A 56 4.85 -8.07 3.80
N ASN A 57 5.76 -7.13 4.00
CA ASN A 57 6.09 -6.10 2.99
C ASN A 57 6.70 -6.73 1.74
N MET A 58 7.64 -7.67 1.90
CA MET A 58 8.29 -8.40 0.81
C MET A 58 7.28 -9.27 0.03
N ILE A 59 6.40 -9.99 0.75
CA ILE A 59 5.32 -10.78 0.12
C ILE A 59 4.44 -9.88 -0.75
N ASN A 60 4.06 -8.71 -0.23
CA ASN A 60 3.20 -7.78 -0.96
C ASN A 60 3.92 -7.14 -2.15
N ASP A 61 5.21 -6.84 -2.04
CA ASP A 61 6.03 -6.38 -3.16
C ASP A 61 6.08 -7.43 -4.28
N LEU A 62 6.45 -8.66 -3.97
CA LEU A 62 6.52 -9.75 -4.96
C LEU A 62 5.16 -10.05 -5.61
N ARG A 63 4.07 -9.97 -4.85
CA ARG A 63 2.71 -10.03 -5.41
C ARG A 63 2.46 -8.88 -6.39
N SER A 64 2.85 -7.66 -6.02
CA SER A 64 2.71 -6.49 -6.89
C SER A 64 3.46 -6.69 -8.21
N ARG A 65 4.72 -7.09 -8.14
CA ARG A 65 5.55 -7.37 -9.33
C ARG A 65 4.94 -8.48 -10.20
N THR A 66 4.45 -9.55 -9.57
CA THR A 66 3.79 -10.67 -10.27
C THR A 66 2.53 -10.22 -11.00
N TYR A 67 1.64 -9.48 -10.33
CA TYR A 67 0.43 -8.95 -10.96
C TYR A 67 0.74 -7.93 -12.06
N ARG A 68 1.78 -7.10 -11.88
CA ARG A 68 2.24 -6.16 -12.91
C ARG A 68 2.71 -6.90 -14.17
N ASN A 69 3.45 -8.01 -14.00
CA ASN A 69 3.85 -8.87 -15.12
C ASN A 69 2.66 -9.50 -15.84
N MET A 70 1.56 -9.78 -15.13
CA MET A 70 0.30 -10.25 -15.70
C MET A 70 -0.57 -9.14 -16.29
N TYR A 71 -0.11 -7.90 -16.36
CA TYR A 71 -0.87 -6.70 -16.75
C TYR A 71 -2.11 -6.41 -15.86
N MET A 72 -2.17 -6.98 -14.65
CA MET A 72 -3.23 -6.76 -13.67
C MET A 72 -2.87 -5.56 -12.77
N ASN A 73 -2.85 -4.37 -13.36
CA ASN A 73 -2.32 -3.18 -12.71
C ASN A 73 -3.12 -2.72 -11.46
N LYS A 74 -4.44 -3.00 -11.38
CA LYS A 74 -5.22 -2.66 -10.18
C LYS A 74 -4.82 -3.52 -8.99
N SER A 75 -4.62 -4.84 -9.23
CA SER A 75 -4.13 -5.76 -8.21
C SER A 75 -2.69 -5.43 -7.81
N ALA A 76 -1.83 -5.13 -8.77
CA ALA A 76 -0.46 -4.66 -8.51
C ALA A 76 -0.47 -3.41 -7.61
N PHE A 77 -1.31 -2.43 -7.89
CA PHE A 77 -1.46 -1.23 -7.06
C PHE A 77 -1.87 -1.54 -5.62
N VAL A 78 -2.82 -2.47 -5.43
CA VAL A 78 -3.29 -2.84 -4.07
C VAL A 78 -2.15 -3.42 -3.25
N TYR A 79 -1.36 -4.32 -3.83
CA TYR A 79 -0.27 -4.97 -3.12
C TYR A 79 0.95 -4.04 -2.93
N ALA A 80 1.32 -3.23 -3.92
CA ALA A 80 2.34 -2.19 -3.76
C ALA A 80 1.98 -1.23 -2.62
N ARG A 81 0.70 -0.83 -2.53
CA ARG A 81 0.22 0.03 -1.45
C ARG A 81 0.27 -0.64 -0.08
N LYS A 82 0.01 -1.96 0.01
CA LYS A 82 0.16 -2.71 1.27
C LYS A 82 1.61 -2.73 1.72
N ALA A 83 2.56 -3.03 0.83
CA ALA A 83 3.98 -3.00 1.12
C ALA A 83 4.43 -1.60 1.57
N TYR A 84 4.08 -0.56 0.81
CA TYR A 84 4.35 0.85 1.14
C TYR A 84 3.84 1.25 2.54
N VAL A 85 2.61 0.86 2.91
CA VAL A 85 2.04 1.19 4.23
C VAL A 85 2.82 0.51 5.35
N ILE A 86 3.20 -0.76 5.17
CA ILE A 86 4.01 -1.49 6.15
C ILE A 86 5.35 -0.80 6.35
N ASP A 87 6.06 -0.48 5.27
CA ASP A 87 7.37 0.17 5.31
C ASP A 87 7.31 1.57 5.93
N SER A 88 6.26 2.33 5.58
CA SER A 88 6.07 3.69 6.12
C SER A 88 5.80 3.71 7.63
N ILE A 89 5.17 2.65 8.17
CA ILE A 89 4.90 2.51 9.61
C ILE A 89 6.14 1.97 10.34
N GLN A 90 6.80 0.97 9.79
CA GLN A 90 7.95 0.32 10.42
C GLN A 90 9.22 1.19 10.36
N GLY A 91 9.40 1.93 9.27
CA GLY A 91 10.55 2.83 9.07
C GLY A 91 11.92 2.11 9.02
N THR A 92 11.93 0.78 8.82
CA THR A 92 13.13 -0.06 8.93
C THR A 92 13.96 -0.08 7.67
N ASP A 93 13.33 0.06 6.50
CA ASP A 93 14.01 0.03 5.19
C ASP A 93 13.59 1.22 4.31
N PRO A 94 14.34 2.34 4.37
CA PRO A 94 14.07 3.50 3.52
C PRO A 94 14.26 3.22 2.01
N SER A 95 15.07 2.22 1.65
CA SER A 95 15.31 1.88 0.23
C SER A 95 14.10 1.15 -0.34
N HIS A 96 13.57 0.17 0.37
CA HIS A 96 12.37 -0.55 -0.04
C HIS A 96 11.13 0.37 -0.05
N LEU A 97 11.00 1.29 0.92
CA LEU A 97 9.95 2.32 0.90
C LEU A 97 10.03 3.18 -0.36
N LEU A 98 11.25 3.57 -0.79
CA LEU A 98 11.45 4.33 -2.02
C LEU A 98 11.05 3.52 -3.26
N GLU A 99 11.41 2.24 -3.33
CA GLU A 99 11.02 1.34 -4.43
C GLU A 99 9.50 1.22 -4.53
N MET A 100 8.81 0.99 -3.42
CA MET A 100 7.35 0.92 -3.39
C MET A 100 6.70 2.24 -3.80
N THR A 101 7.30 3.37 -3.44
CA THR A 101 6.82 4.70 -3.84
C THR A 101 6.97 4.91 -5.36
N ILE A 102 8.08 4.46 -5.95
CA ILE A 102 8.30 4.48 -7.40
C ILE A 102 7.27 3.60 -8.11
N ASP A 103 7.08 2.38 -7.64
CA ASP A 103 6.10 1.46 -8.23
C ASP A 103 4.67 2.02 -8.16
N LEU A 104 4.29 2.63 -7.04
CA LEU A 104 2.99 3.29 -6.92
C LEU A 104 2.83 4.47 -7.88
N ALA A 105 3.87 5.27 -8.11
CA ALA A 105 3.85 6.36 -9.08
C ALA A 105 3.64 5.81 -10.51
N GLU A 106 4.41 4.80 -10.92
CA GLU A 106 4.34 4.20 -12.25
C GLU A 106 3.01 3.46 -12.48
N ILE A 107 2.56 2.64 -11.51
CA ILE A 107 1.31 1.89 -11.64
C ILE A 107 0.12 2.85 -11.67
N SER A 108 0.15 3.94 -10.88
CA SER A 108 -0.89 4.97 -10.94
C SER A 108 -0.95 5.64 -12.31
N PHE A 109 0.19 5.90 -12.94
CA PHE A 109 0.26 6.42 -14.31
C PHE A 109 -0.37 5.45 -15.30
N LEU A 110 -0.01 4.15 -15.24
CA LEU A 110 -0.58 3.10 -16.09
C LEU A 110 -2.11 2.97 -15.93
N LEU A 111 -2.61 3.20 -14.71
CA LEU A 111 -4.04 3.21 -14.40
C LEU A 111 -4.74 4.53 -14.77
N SER A 112 -4.04 5.46 -15.40
CA SER A 112 -4.53 6.83 -15.72
C SER A 112 -4.99 7.61 -14.47
N ARG A 113 -4.46 7.26 -13.29
CA ARG A 113 -4.69 7.96 -12.01
C ARG A 113 -3.62 9.03 -11.82
N PHE A 114 -3.63 10.03 -12.70
CA PHE A 114 -2.53 10.99 -12.81
C PHE A 114 -2.27 11.78 -11.52
N GLU A 115 -3.32 12.17 -10.79
CA GLU A 115 -3.17 12.85 -9.50
C GLU A 115 -2.41 11.99 -8.48
N GLN A 116 -2.75 10.70 -8.37
CA GLN A 116 -2.05 9.77 -7.49
C GLN A 116 -0.61 9.53 -7.94
N SER A 117 -0.39 9.39 -9.26
CA SER A 117 0.95 9.24 -9.83
C SER A 117 1.84 10.44 -9.49
N VAL A 118 1.34 11.66 -9.68
CA VAL A 118 2.07 12.89 -9.33
C VAL A 118 2.36 12.97 -7.82
N LYS A 119 1.38 12.59 -6.98
CA LYS A 119 1.56 12.55 -5.53
C LYS A 119 2.71 11.63 -5.13
N TYR A 120 2.68 10.36 -5.55
CA TYR A 120 3.72 9.39 -5.22
C TYR A 120 5.07 9.77 -5.85
N ALA A 121 5.08 10.29 -7.08
CA ALA A 121 6.30 10.75 -7.71
C ALA A 121 6.94 11.90 -6.91
N THR A 122 6.16 12.87 -6.44
CA THR A 122 6.66 13.98 -5.62
C THR A 122 7.19 13.51 -4.28
N GLU A 123 6.47 12.61 -3.61
CA GLU A 123 6.88 12.00 -2.35
C GLU A 123 8.17 11.19 -2.52
N GLY A 124 8.24 10.37 -3.56
CA GLY A 124 9.41 9.57 -3.89
C GLY A 124 10.64 10.42 -4.22
N ILE A 125 10.49 11.57 -4.91
CA ILE A 125 11.60 12.52 -5.15
C ILE A 125 12.17 13.03 -3.82
N ALA A 126 11.32 13.36 -2.85
CA ALA A 126 11.79 13.80 -1.54
C ALA A 126 12.55 12.68 -0.80
N LEU A 127 12.07 11.43 -0.89
CA LEU A 127 12.77 10.26 -0.33
C LEU A 127 14.08 9.98 -1.04
N ALA A 128 14.09 10.01 -2.38
CA ALA A 128 15.29 9.78 -3.18
C ALA A 128 16.39 10.81 -2.88
N ARG A 129 16.05 12.08 -2.76
CA ARG A 129 16.95 13.16 -2.35
C ARG A 129 17.52 12.93 -0.95
N LYS A 130 16.66 12.57 0.00
CA LYS A 130 17.08 12.26 1.38
C LYS A 130 18.09 11.11 1.42
N ASN A 131 17.88 10.10 0.57
CA ASN A 131 18.75 8.92 0.48
C ASN A 131 19.96 9.12 -0.45
N GLY A 132 20.08 10.26 -1.12
CA GLY A 132 21.15 10.52 -2.10
C GLY A 132 21.02 9.67 -3.37
N ASN A 133 19.87 9.10 -3.67
CA ASN A 133 19.65 8.21 -4.82
C ASN A 133 19.22 8.99 -6.06
N LYS A 134 20.20 9.47 -6.82
CA LYS A 134 19.99 10.26 -8.05
C LYS A 134 19.21 9.47 -9.13
N GLY A 135 19.47 8.17 -9.26
CA GLY A 135 18.78 7.34 -10.26
C GLY A 135 17.29 7.27 -10.02
N SER A 136 16.89 7.01 -8.78
CA SER A 136 15.46 6.98 -8.38
C SER A 136 14.83 8.38 -8.51
N GLU A 137 15.53 9.45 -8.16
CA GLU A 137 15.06 10.82 -8.37
C GLU A 137 14.83 11.11 -9.85
N ALA A 138 15.79 10.76 -10.72
CA ALA A 138 15.66 10.93 -12.17
C ALA A 138 14.47 10.14 -12.75
N LYS A 139 14.27 8.90 -12.31
CA LYS A 139 13.15 8.07 -12.73
C LYS A 139 11.80 8.70 -12.38
N LEU A 140 11.67 9.26 -11.20
CA LEU A 140 10.46 9.91 -10.73
C LEU A 140 10.22 11.28 -11.39
N LEU A 141 11.28 12.06 -11.66
CA LEU A 141 11.20 13.27 -12.48
C LEU A 141 10.69 12.93 -13.89
N PHE A 142 11.20 11.85 -14.49
CA PHE A 142 10.74 11.40 -15.80
C PHE A 142 9.26 11.02 -15.77
N CYS A 143 8.81 10.29 -14.74
CA CYS A 143 7.40 9.97 -14.51
C CYS A 143 6.52 11.23 -14.38
N LEU A 144 6.97 12.28 -13.68
CA LEU A 144 6.28 13.57 -13.66
C LEU A 144 6.15 14.19 -15.05
N GLY A 145 7.23 14.10 -15.84
CA GLY A 145 7.22 14.56 -17.24
C GLY A 145 6.17 13.84 -18.08
N GLU A 146 6.06 12.52 -17.95
CA GLU A 146 5.04 11.71 -18.63
C GLU A 146 3.62 12.13 -18.21
N ASN A 147 3.36 12.31 -16.91
CA ASN A 147 2.09 12.80 -16.42
C ASN A 147 1.73 14.16 -17.03
N LYS A 148 2.67 15.10 -17.04
CA LYS A 148 2.47 16.43 -17.64
C LYS A 148 2.16 16.37 -19.15
N LYS A 149 2.86 15.49 -19.87
CA LYS A 149 2.65 15.26 -21.30
C LYS A 149 1.24 14.76 -21.59
N VAL A 150 0.76 13.76 -20.84
CA VAL A 150 -0.59 13.18 -21.02
C VAL A 150 -1.67 14.24 -20.69
N LEU A 151 -1.42 15.08 -19.69
CA LEU A 151 -2.32 16.19 -19.34
C LEU A 151 -2.28 17.37 -20.35
N GLY A 152 -1.52 17.25 -21.44
CA GLY A 152 -1.42 18.30 -22.48
C GLY A 152 -0.42 19.41 -22.15
N LEU A 153 0.23 19.36 -20.98
CA LEU A 153 1.22 20.35 -20.53
C LEU A 153 2.61 20.01 -21.10
N LYS A 154 2.70 20.01 -22.44
CA LYS A 154 3.88 19.52 -23.17
C LYS A 154 5.18 20.18 -22.74
N ARG A 155 5.20 21.52 -22.62
CA ARG A 155 6.40 22.28 -22.23
C ARG A 155 6.92 21.88 -20.85
N GLU A 156 6.05 21.75 -19.89
CA GLU A 156 6.40 21.31 -18.53
C GLU A 156 6.89 19.86 -18.54
N GLY A 157 6.23 18.98 -19.32
CA GLY A 157 6.63 17.59 -19.49
C GLY A 157 8.07 17.44 -19.98
N TYR A 158 8.43 18.17 -21.04
CA TYR A 158 9.81 18.18 -21.55
C TYR A 158 10.78 18.76 -20.54
N ALA A 159 10.43 19.81 -19.81
CA ALA A 159 11.31 20.37 -18.77
C ALA A 159 11.62 19.33 -17.66
N TYR A 160 10.68 18.48 -17.28
CA TYR A 160 10.93 17.38 -16.34
C TYR A 160 11.80 16.27 -16.95
N PHE A 161 11.62 15.95 -18.24
CA PHE A 161 12.50 15.00 -18.93
C PHE A 161 13.95 15.52 -18.97
N ASP A 162 14.13 16.83 -19.23
CA ASP A 162 15.46 17.46 -19.21
C ASP A 162 16.08 17.40 -17.81
N GLN A 163 15.35 17.76 -16.77
CA GLN A 163 15.81 17.65 -15.39
C GLN A 163 16.25 16.22 -15.03
N ALA A 164 15.44 15.21 -15.44
CA ALA A 164 15.78 13.81 -15.19
C ALA A 164 17.09 13.38 -15.90
N ILE A 165 17.23 13.79 -17.15
CA ILE A 165 18.42 13.52 -17.95
C ILE A 165 19.65 14.22 -17.36
N ASP A 166 19.55 15.53 -17.06
CA ASP A 166 20.65 16.33 -16.54
C ASP A 166 21.15 15.82 -15.18
N LEU A 167 20.25 15.27 -14.35
CA LEU A 167 20.57 14.74 -13.03
C LEU A 167 21.53 13.54 -13.08
N ILE A 168 21.39 12.69 -14.11
CA ILE A 168 22.21 11.47 -14.27
C ILE A 168 23.22 11.58 -15.43
N LYS A 169 23.19 12.67 -16.18
CA LYS A 169 24.18 12.94 -17.24
C LYS A 169 25.57 13.12 -16.62
N GLY A 170 26.52 12.30 -17.08
CA GLY A 170 27.88 12.30 -16.55
C GLY A 170 28.16 11.26 -15.45
N GLU A 171 27.15 10.56 -14.94
CA GLU A 171 27.38 9.37 -14.13
C GLU A 171 27.93 8.24 -15.01
N SER A 172 28.95 7.53 -14.52
CA SER A 172 29.68 6.51 -15.30
C SER A 172 29.44 5.08 -14.83
N ASP A 173 28.56 4.90 -13.86
CA ASP A 173 28.12 3.57 -13.44
C ASP A 173 27.18 2.95 -14.49
N MET A 174 27.18 1.62 -14.55
CA MET A 174 26.47 0.87 -15.58
C MET A 174 24.97 1.17 -15.59
N LEU A 175 24.34 1.25 -14.42
CA LEU A 175 22.90 1.43 -14.29
C LEU A 175 22.47 2.83 -14.73
N SER A 176 23.21 3.86 -14.33
CA SER A 176 22.93 5.26 -14.71
C SER A 176 23.07 5.48 -16.20
N MET A 177 24.11 4.91 -16.84
CA MET A 177 24.25 5.00 -18.30
C MET A 177 23.13 4.27 -19.06
N GLN A 178 22.70 3.08 -18.59
CA GLN A 178 21.54 2.38 -19.16
C GLN A 178 20.26 3.21 -19.02
N MET A 179 20.04 3.77 -17.85
CA MET A 179 18.88 4.63 -17.58
C MET A 179 18.87 5.88 -18.45
N LEU A 180 20.03 6.51 -18.61
CA LEU A 180 20.18 7.68 -19.47
C LEU A 180 19.88 7.34 -20.96
N SER A 181 20.41 6.22 -21.47
CA SER A 181 20.10 5.75 -22.82
C SER A 181 18.58 5.47 -22.99
N TYR A 182 17.96 4.90 -21.98
CA TYR A 182 16.53 4.67 -21.96
C TYR A 182 15.72 5.98 -21.98
N PHE A 183 16.07 6.96 -21.16
CA PHE A 183 15.41 8.28 -21.13
C PHE A 183 15.56 9.02 -22.46
N TYR A 184 16.73 9.01 -23.08
CA TYR A 184 16.90 9.54 -24.42
C TYR A 184 15.96 8.85 -25.42
N GLY A 185 15.87 7.52 -25.36
CA GLY A 185 15.00 6.75 -26.23
C GLY A 185 13.50 7.09 -26.07
N LEU A 186 13.03 7.26 -24.84
CA LEU A 186 11.67 7.67 -24.56
C LEU A 186 11.39 9.11 -24.97
N LYS A 187 12.31 10.03 -24.66
CA LYS A 187 12.17 11.44 -25.06
C LYS A 187 12.14 11.57 -26.58
N MET A 188 12.97 10.81 -27.33
CA MET A 188 12.90 10.75 -28.78
C MET A 188 11.51 10.30 -29.27
N ASN A 189 10.89 9.29 -28.63
CA ASN A 189 9.55 8.83 -29.02
C ASN A 189 8.48 9.93 -28.80
N TYR A 190 8.52 10.64 -27.68
CA TYR A 190 7.61 11.75 -27.42
C TYR A 190 7.80 12.90 -28.40
N LEU A 191 9.04 13.27 -28.70
CA LEU A 191 9.37 14.30 -29.68
C LEU A 191 8.95 13.91 -31.11
N LEU A 192 9.14 12.63 -31.50
CA LEU A 192 8.66 12.09 -32.78
C LEU A 192 7.15 12.22 -32.89
N SER A 193 6.40 11.88 -31.84
CA SER A 193 4.96 11.98 -31.82
C SER A 193 4.46 13.43 -31.93
N ASP A 194 5.25 14.37 -31.41
CA ASP A 194 4.94 15.80 -31.48
C ASP A 194 5.46 16.46 -32.80
N GLY A 195 6.21 15.73 -33.63
CA GLY A 195 6.77 16.23 -34.88
C GLY A 195 8.00 17.15 -34.74
N CYS A 196 8.63 17.14 -33.56
CA CYS A 196 9.80 17.97 -33.23
C CYS A 196 11.09 17.31 -33.75
N PHE A 197 11.25 17.23 -35.07
CA PHE A 197 12.31 16.41 -35.68
C PHE A 197 13.72 16.93 -35.42
N ASP A 198 13.93 18.24 -35.32
CA ASP A 198 15.25 18.82 -35.00
C ASP A 198 15.73 18.41 -33.60
N GLU A 199 14.82 18.46 -32.62
CA GLU A 199 15.13 18.01 -31.26
C GLU A 199 15.35 16.49 -31.20
N VAL A 200 14.60 15.70 -31.99
CA VAL A 200 14.86 14.25 -32.07
C VAL A 200 16.24 13.96 -32.63
N LEU A 201 16.66 14.70 -33.66
CA LEU A 201 18.00 14.55 -34.22
C LEU A 201 19.07 14.87 -33.17
N PHE A 202 18.91 15.98 -32.45
CA PHE A 202 19.83 16.39 -31.39
C PHE A 202 19.95 15.33 -30.28
N ILE A 203 18.81 14.89 -29.72
CA ILE A 203 18.79 13.86 -28.67
C ILE A 203 19.32 12.52 -29.17
N GLY A 204 19.04 12.17 -30.43
CA GLY A 204 19.54 10.94 -31.06
C GLY A 204 21.07 10.93 -31.18
N LEU A 205 21.68 12.08 -31.51
CA LEU A 205 23.12 12.23 -31.53
C LEU A 205 23.76 12.13 -30.14
N GLU A 206 23.15 12.77 -29.13
CA GLU A 206 23.58 12.61 -27.73
C GLU A 206 23.50 11.13 -27.30
N ARG A 207 22.42 10.42 -27.69
CA ARG A 207 22.28 9.00 -27.41
C ARG A 207 23.31 8.15 -28.13
N GLU A 208 23.59 8.43 -29.42
CA GLU A 208 24.67 7.75 -30.20
C GLU A 208 26.00 7.88 -29.48
N LYS A 209 26.35 9.12 -29.02
CA LYS A 209 27.56 9.38 -28.26
C LYS A 209 27.62 8.57 -26.96
N LEU A 210 26.54 8.55 -26.19
CA LEU A 210 26.45 7.74 -24.97
C LEU A 210 26.67 6.25 -25.25
N ILE A 211 26.09 5.71 -26.35
CA ILE A 211 26.27 4.32 -26.71
C ILE A 211 27.72 4.02 -27.09
N HIS A 212 28.44 4.95 -27.73
CA HIS A 212 29.88 4.83 -27.93
C HIS A 212 30.66 4.76 -26.63
N GLU A 213 30.38 5.65 -25.67
CA GLU A 213 31.00 5.63 -24.34
C GLU A 213 30.69 4.30 -23.61
N MET A 214 29.50 3.79 -23.72
CA MET A 214 29.10 2.47 -23.17
C MET A 214 29.90 1.34 -23.82
N ALA A 215 30.07 1.35 -25.14
CA ALA A 215 30.84 0.35 -25.89
C ALA A 215 32.32 0.38 -25.48
N ASP A 216 32.94 1.58 -25.42
CA ASP A 216 34.31 1.74 -25.04
C ASP A 216 34.61 1.30 -23.60
N SER A 217 33.63 1.41 -22.71
CA SER A 217 33.74 0.96 -21.33
C SER A 217 33.94 -0.53 -21.17
N ARG A 218 33.52 -1.35 -22.15
CA ARG A 218 33.52 -2.83 -22.16
C ARG A 218 32.79 -3.46 -20.97
N LYS A 219 31.90 -2.71 -20.32
CA LYS A 219 31.09 -3.21 -19.22
C LYS A 219 29.79 -3.87 -19.68
N TYR A 220 29.40 -3.70 -20.92
CA TYR A 220 28.15 -4.18 -21.50
C TYR A 220 28.39 -5.30 -22.48
N PRO A 221 27.46 -6.28 -22.59
CA PRO A 221 27.51 -7.29 -23.65
C PRO A 221 27.44 -6.65 -25.02
N ASP A 222 28.21 -7.18 -25.99
CA ASP A 222 28.22 -6.69 -27.38
C ASP A 222 26.81 -6.71 -27.99
N SER A 223 26.01 -7.73 -27.67
CA SER A 223 24.62 -7.83 -28.14
C SER A 223 23.73 -6.70 -27.62
N TYR A 224 23.96 -6.24 -26.40
CA TYR A 224 23.25 -5.08 -25.84
C TYR A 224 23.62 -3.78 -26.57
N ILE A 225 24.90 -3.55 -26.78
CA ILE A 225 25.41 -2.37 -27.51
C ILE A 225 24.90 -2.36 -28.94
N ASP A 226 24.99 -3.49 -29.66
CA ASP A 226 24.45 -3.63 -31.00
C ASP A 226 22.96 -3.31 -31.10
N LEU A 227 22.18 -3.77 -30.14
CA LEU A 227 20.75 -3.47 -30.03
C LEU A 227 20.50 -1.96 -29.80
N GLN A 228 21.29 -1.30 -28.92
CA GLN A 228 21.16 0.13 -28.68
C GLN A 228 21.47 0.94 -29.95
N TYR A 229 22.52 0.56 -30.70
CA TYR A 229 22.84 1.16 -31.99
C TYR A 229 21.70 0.97 -33.00
N SER A 230 21.15 -0.22 -33.10
CA SER A 230 19.99 -0.49 -33.96
C SER A 230 18.84 0.48 -33.70
N TYR A 231 18.44 0.63 -32.44
CA TYR A 231 17.34 1.53 -32.05
C TYR A 231 17.62 3.01 -32.35
N VAL A 232 18.84 3.48 -32.18
CA VAL A 232 19.14 4.89 -32.43
C VAL A 232 19.28 5.16 -33.92
N TYR A 233 19.98 4.30 -34.67
CA TYR A 233 20.24 4.52 -36.09
C TYR A 233 18.98 4.53 -36.95
N ILE A 234 18.03 3.62 -36.71
CA ILE A 234 16.78 3.62 -37.48
C ILE A 234 15.94 4.87 -37.25
N LYS A 235 15.94 5.40 -36.00
CA LYS A 235 15.26 6.66 -35.70
C LYS A 235 15.96 7.85 -36.32
N LEU A 236 17.30 7.89 -36.26
CA LEU A 236 18.09 8.94 -36.90
C LEU A 236 17.91 8.93 -38.43
N ALA A 237 17.89 7.75 -39.08
CA ALA A 237 17.58 7.63 -40.48
C ALA A 237 16.21 8.24 -40.82
N TYR A 238 15.17 7.86 -40.07
CA TYR A 238 13.82 8.38 -40.27
C TYR A 238 13.77 9.92 -40.12
N VAL A 239 14.39 10.45 -39.09
CA VAL A 239 14.34 11.88 -38.76
C VAL A 239 15.18 12.70 -39.76
N ALA A 240 16.39 12.24 -40.09
CA ALA A 240 17.23 12.90 -41.10
C ALA A 240 16.49 13.03 -42.43
N PHE A 241 15.77 11.96 -42.88
CA PHE A 241 14.95 12.02 -44.10
C PHE A 241 13.82 13.04 -43.98
N LYS A 242 13.11 13.10 -42.80
CA LYS A 242 12.07 14.12 -42.54
C LYS A 242 12.61 15.55 -42.62
N LEU A 243 13.85 15.77 -42.18
CA LEU A 243 14.56 17.05 -42.26
C LEU A 243 15.21 17.31 -43.64
N ARG A 244 14.96 16.43 -44.66
CA ARG A 244 15.53 16.51 -46.00
C ARG A 244 17.03 16.34 -46.08
N LYS A 245 17.67 15.77 -45.03
CA LYS A 245 19.10 15.43 -44.98
C LYS A 245 19.30 14.02 -45.53
N TYR A 246 19.09 13.83 -46.82
CA TYR A 246 18.95 12.52 -47.45
C TYR A 246 20.23 11.70 -47.34
N GLU A 247 21.41 12.30 -47.54
CA GLU A 247 22.70 11.59 -47.43
C GLU A 247 22.93 11.07 -45.97
N GLU A 248 22.61 11.88 -44.98
CA GLU A 248 22.70 11.48 -43.57
C GLU A 248 21.71 10.36 -43.26
N ALA A 249 20.48 10.45 -43.81
CA ALA A 249 19.46 9.41 -43.65
C ALA A 249 19.91 8.06 -44.21
N ASP A 250 20.46 8.06 -45.41
CA ASP A 250 20.99 6.84 -46.03
C ASP A 250 22.20 6.29 -45.30
N ASN A 251 23.05 7.15 -44.77
CA ASN A 251 24.16 6.73 -43.93
C ASN A 251 23.72 6.06 -42.64
N TYR A 252 22.75 6.65 -41.91
CA TYR A 252 22.20 6.04 -40.72
C TYR A 252 21.44 4.74 -41.02
N PHE A 253 20.74 4.66 -42.14
CA PHE A 253 20.09 3.44 -42.57
C PHE A 253 21.11 2.32 -42.88
N ARG A 254 22.25 2.65 -43.47
CA ARG A 254 23.36 1.69 -43.69
C ARG A 254 23.96 1.23 -42.35
N LYS A 255 24.23 2.15 -41.44
CA LYS A 255 24.68 1.82 -40.06
C LYS A 255 23.70 0.88 -39.36
N TYR A 256 22.40 1.19 -39.43
CA TYR A 256 21.36 0.32 -38.93
C TYR A 256 21.41 -1.07 -39.51
N SER A 257 21.43 -1.17 -40.84
CA SER A 257 21.41 -2.43 -41.57
C SER A 257 22.66 -3.30 -41.33
N SER A 258 23.76 -2.72 -40.80
CA SER A 258 24.96 -3.46 -40.43
C SER A 258 24.93 -4.04 -39.02
N THR A 259 23.94 -3.68 -38.20
CA THR A 259 23.79 -4.23 -36.84
C THR A 259 23.22 -5.66 -36.93
N LYS A 260 23.65 -6.52 -35.96
CA LYS A 260 23.09 -7.87 -35.84
C LYS A 260 21.61 -7.84 -35.47
N ALA A 261 21.20 -6.89 -34.64
CA ALA A 261 19.83 -6.68 -34.24
C ALA A 261 18.90 -6.38 -35.44
N ALA A 262 19.36 -5.62 -36.45
CA ALA A 262 18.60 -5.36 -37.65
C ALA A 262 18.37 -6.62 -38.56
N LEU A 263 19.09 -7.72 -38.30
CA LEU A 263 18.94 -8.98 -39.02
C LEU A 263 17.90 -9.92 -38.38
N THR A 264 17.52 -9.65 -37.13
CA THR A 264 16.45 -10.38 -36.46
C THR A 264 15.09 -10.10 -37.09
N PRO A 265 14.06 -10.97 -36.94
CA PRO A 265 12.75 -10.76 -37.55
C PRO A 265 12.12 -9.41 -37.12
N ASP A 266 12.15 -9.06 -35.87
CA ASP A 266 11.64 -7.79 -35.31
C ASP A 266 12.47 -6.60 -35.79
N GLY A 267 13.81 -6.71 -35.72
CA GLY A 267 14.74 -5.68 -36.23
C GLY A 267 14.52 -5.39 -37.71
N LYS A 268 14.37 -6.39 -38.55
CA LYS A 268 14.02 -6.18 -39.97
C LYS A 268 12.73 -5.35 -40.11
N CYS A 269 11.70 -5.65 -39.33
CA CYS A 269 10.44 -4.93 -39.34
C CYS A 269 10.53 -3.50 -38.78
N ASP A 270 11.50 -3.20 -37.93
CA ASP A 270 11.77 -1.85 -37.42
C ASP A 270 12.27 -0.88 -38.51
N ALA A 271 12.79 -1.39 -39.63
CA ALA A 271 13.11 -0.59 -40.80
C ALA A 271 11.87 -0.05 -41.56
N ALA A 272 10.70 -0.66 -41.36
CA ALA A 272 9.51 -0.36 -42.15
C ALA A 272 9.08 1.12 -42.13
N PRO A 273 9.09 1.87 -41.00
CA PRO A 273 8.74 3.28 -41.02
C PRO A 273 9.64 4.12 -41.95
N TYR A 274 10.95 3.84 -41.98
CA TYR A 274 11.88 4.51 -42.90
C TYR A 274 11.63 4.09 -44.36
N LEU A 275 11.44 2.80 -44.62
CA LEU A 275 11.18 2.28 -45.97
C LEU A 275 9.85 2.81 -46.52
N LEU A 276 8.81 2.92 -45.69
CA LEU A 276 7.52 3.54 -46.07
C LEU A 276 7.70 5.02 -46.43
N LEU A 277 8.48 5.74 -45.62
CA LEU A 277 8.78 7.16 -45.83
C LEU A 277 9.54 7.39 -47.13
N THR A 278 10.47 6.49 -47.46
CA THR A 278 11.25 6.51 -48.74
C THR A 278 10.55 5.85 -49.92
N LYS A 279 9.26 5.49 -49.77
CA LYS A 279 8.43 4.85 -50.79
C LYS A 279 8.93 3.46 -51.23
N ARG A 280 9.76 2.80 -50.46
CA ARG A 280 10.27 1.43 -50.66
C ARG A 280 9.26 0.41 -50.16
N TYR A 281 8.03 0.50 -50.64
CA TYR A 281 6.86 -0.25 -50.10
C TYR A 281 7.01 -1.75 -50.15
N LYS A 282 7.52 -2.30 -51.26
CA LYS A 282 7.71 -3.76 -51.43
C LYS A 282 8.73 -4.29 -50.43
N GLU A 283 9.81 -3.56 -50.24
CA GLU A 283 10.85 -3.93 -49.26
C GLU A 283 10.32 -3.84 -47.82
N ALA A 284 9.50 -2.84 -47.48
CA ALA A 284 8.86 -2.75 -46.18
C ALA A 284 8.00 -3.99 -45.88
N LEU A 285 7.24 -4.49 -46.87
CA LEU A 285 6.45 -5.72 -46.75
C LEU A 285 7.33 -6.94 -46.50
N GLU A 286 8.39 -7.11 -47.34
CA GLU A 286 9.35 -8.22 -47.21
C GLU A 286 10.01 -8.24 -45.81
N LYS A 287 10.49 -7.10 -45.34
CA LYS A 287 11.15 -6.99 -44.03
C LYS A 287 10.23 -7.31 -42.85
N CYS A 288 8.93 -7.07 -42.95
CA CYS A 288 7.97 -7.37 -41.90
C CYS A 288 7.45 -8.82 -41.91
N GLU A 289 7.61 -9.58 -43.03
CA GLU A 289 6.99 -10.90 -43.18
C GLU A 289 7.54 -11.92 -42.16
N ASP A 290 8.88 -11.94 -41.96
CA ASP A 290 9.50 -12.86 -41.00
C ASP A 290 8.94 -12.64 -39.58
N PHE A 291 8.87 -11.39 -39.15
CA PHE A 291 8.35 -11.05 -37.82
C PHE A 291 6.85 -11.35 -37.67
N LYS A 292 6.09 -11.08 -38.71
CA LYS A 292 4.67 -11.42 -38.78
C LYS A 292 4.45 -12.94 -38.62
N ASN A 293 5.28 -13.77 -39.25
CA ASN A 293 5.21 -15.23 -39.15
C ASN A 293 5.58 -15.71 -37.74
N VAL A 294 6.59 -15.11 -37.10
CA VAL A 294 6.94 -15.38 -35.70
C VAL A 294 5.74 -15.06 -34.79
N LEU A 295 5.14 -13.88 -34.94
CA LEU A 295 3.98 -13.47 -34.12
C LEU A 295 2.76 -14.36 -34.34
N ARG A 296 2.53 -14.82 -35.58
CA ARG A 296 1.43 -15.78 -35.90
C ARG A 296 1.58 -17.12 -35.20
N SER A 297 2.82 -17.56 -34.97
CA SER A 297 3.08 -18.84 -34.28
C SER A 297 2.92 -18.73 -32.75
N GLN A 298 2.93 -17.53 -32.22
CA GLN A 298 2.81 -17.26 -30.75
C GLN A 298 1.40 -16.83 -30.39
N ASP A 299 1.04 -15.62 -30.76
CA ASP A 299 -0.26 -15.00 -30.49
C ASP A 299 -0.48 -13.83 -31.47
N THR A 300 -1.68 -13.76 -32.07
CA THR A 300 -2.07 -12.67 -32.97
C THR A 300 -2.88 -11.56 -32.26
N LEU A 301 -3.28 -11.76 -31.00
CA LEU A 301 -4.07 -10.80 -30.24
C LEU A 301 -3.16 -9.90 -29.39
N ASN A 302 -2.14 -9.31 -30.02
CA ASN A 302 -1.20 -8.43 -29.33
C ASN A 302 -0.89 -7.17 -30.15
N GLN A 303 -0.36 -6.16 -29.46
CA GLN A 303 -0.06 -4.84 -30.02
C GLN A 303 1.05 -4.91 -31.10
N GLN A 304 1.98 -5.86 -31.00
CA GLN A 304 3.06 -6.01 -31.99
C GLN A 304 2.51 -6.49 -33.31
N TYR A 305 1.64 -7.51 -33.33
CA TYR A 305 1.00 -8.00 -34.55
C TYR A 305 0.14 -6.90 -35.18
N LEU A 306 -0.62 -6.14 -34.35
CA LEU A 306 -1.39 -4.99 -34.83
C LEU A 306 -0.50 -3.94 -35.50
N SER A 307 0.66 -3.62 -34.90
CA SER A 307 1.65 -2.69 -35.47
C SER A 307 2.20 -3.17 -36.82
N VAL A 308 2.47 -4.47 -37.00
CA VAL A 308 2.89 -5.03 -38.28
C VAL A 308 1.80 -4.87 -39.34
N LEU A 309 0.55 -5.20 -39.03
CA LEU A 309 -0.58 -5.02 -39.96
C LEU A 309 -0.77 -3.55 -40.35
N GLN A 310 -0.58 -2.60 -39.45
CA GLN A 310 -0.64 -1.16 -39.76
C GLN A 310 0.46 -0.73 -40.74
N LYS A 311 1.69 -1.25 -40.57
CA LYS A 311 2.79 -1.04 -41.52
C LYS A 311 2.44 -1.62 -42.91
N GLU A 312 1.84 -2.82 -42.97
CA GLU A 312 1.37 -3.42 -44.22
C GLU A 312 0.26 -2.58 -44.88
N VAL A 313 -0.71 -2.07 -44.13
CA VAL A 313 -1.74 -1.15 -44.62
C VAL A 313 -1.11 0.07 -45.29
N ALA A 314 -0.11 0.68 -44.63
CA ALA A 314 0.62 1.82 -45.19
C ALA A 314 1.37 1.46 -46.50
N ALA A 315 2.02 0.30 -46.53
CA ALA A 315 2.74 -0.17 -47.71
C ALA A 315 1.80 -0.48 -48.90
N TYR A 316 0.70 -1.22 -48.66
CA TYR A 316 -0.27 -1.52 -49.71
C TYR A 316 -1.03 -0.27 -50.18
N SER A 317 -1.27 0.69 -49.29
CA SER A 317 -1.81 2.00 -49.68
C SER A 317 -0.86 2.73 -50.63
N GLY A 318 0.44 2.71 -50.36
CA GLY A 318 1.45 3.30 -51.25
C GLY A 318 1.59 2.57 -52.59
N LEU A 319 1.24 1.28 -52.64
CA LEU A 319 1.20 0.48 -53.85
C LEU A 319 -0.16 0.54 -54.59
N ASN A 320 -1.12 1.35 -54.09
CA ASN A 320 -2.48 1.45 -54.62
C ASN A 320 -3.27 0.12 -54.62
N ASN A 321 -2.89 -0.83 -53.75
CA ASN A 321 -3.60 -2.09 -53.61
C ASN A 321 -4.73 -1.98 -52.57
N PHE A 322 -5.79 -1.27 -52.93
CA PHE A 322 -6.90 -0.97 -52.02
C PHE A 322 -7.69 -2.20 -51.56
N LYS A 323 -7.67 -3.29 -52.34
CA LYS A 323 -8.28 -4.56 -51.93
C LYS A 323 -7.56 -5.12 -50.69
N LYS A 324 -6.23 -5.19 -50.73
CA LYS A 324 -5.43 -5.63 -49.61
C LYS A 324 -5.56 -4.70 -48.40
N VAL A 325 -5.65 -3.40 -48.63
CA VAL A 325 -5.91 -2.40 -47.56
C VAL A 325 -7.23 -2.70 -46.85
N ALA A 326 -8.31 -2.99 -47.59
CA ALA A 326 -9.60 -3.30 -47.01
C ALA A 326 -9.56 -4.58 -46.16
N GLU A 327 -8.99 -5.67 -46.71
CA GLU A 327 -8.81 -6.95 -46.00
C GLU A 327 -8.03 -6.79 -44.68
N LEU A 328 -6.93 -6.05 -44.74
CA LEU A 328 -6.10 -5.82 -43.55
C LEU A 328 -6.79 -4.93 -42.50
N ARG A 329 -7.53 -3.91 -42.93
CA ARG A 329 -8.31 -3.04 -42.00
C ARG A 329 -9.41 -3.83 -41.29
N GLU A 330 -10.08 -4.73 -41.98
CA GLU A 330 -11.05 -5.66 -41.39
C GLU A 330 -10.38 -6.55 -40.33
N SER A 331 -9.21 -7.15 -40.69
CA SER A 331 -8.41 -7.95 -39.74
C SER A 331 -7.99 -7.14 -38.52
N ILE A 332 -7.52 -5.90 -38.70
CA ILE A 332 -7.18 -4.97 -37.61
C ILE A 332 -8.39 -4.72 -36.70
N LEU A 333 -9.56 -4.42 -37.32
CA LEU A 333 -10.79 -4.17 -36.53
C LEU A 333 -11.18 -5.39 -35.71
N ASN A 334 -11.09 -6.58 -36.28
CA ASN A 334 -11.39 -7.82 -35.56
C ASN A 334 -10.42 -8.05 -34.40
N ILE A 335 -9.12 -7.86 -34.61
CA ILE A 335 -8.09 -7.98 -33.57
C ILE A 335 -8.35 -6.96 -32.43
N VAL A 336 -8.53 -5.69 -32.76
CA VAL A 336 -8.81 -4.63 -31.77
C VAL A 336 -10.08 -4.94 -30.97
N THR A 337 -11.12 -5.44 -31.62
CA THR A 337 -12.37 -5.83 -30.95
C THR A 337 -12.16 -6.99 -29.98
N HIS A 338 -11.38 -8.00 -30.37
CA HIS A 338 -11.03 -9.13 -29.51
C HIS A 338 -10.16 -8.67 -28.33
N MET A 339 -9.10 -7.89 -28.57
CA MET A 339 -8.25 -7.33 -27.53
C MET A 339 -9.07 -6.50 -26.52
N TYR A 340 -9.99 -5.66 -27.00
CA TYR A 340 -10.88 -4.88 -26.14
C TYR A 340 -11.79 -5.76 -25.27
N ARG A 341 -12.38 -6.81 -25.85
CA ARG A 341 -13.20 -7.77 -25.08
C ARG A 341 -12.38 -8.49 -24.02
N ASP A 342 -11.16 -8.90 -24.34
CA ASP A 342 -10.25 -9.53 -23.39
C ASP A 342 -9.81 -8.55 -22.29
N GLU A 343 -9.55 -7.30 -22.64
CA GLU A 343 -9.27 -6.24 -21.64
C GLU A 343 -10.44 -6.04 -20.69
N VAL A 344 -11.68 -5.92 -21.20
CA VAL A 344 -12.89 -5.79 -20.38
C VAL A 344 -13.08 -7.01 -19.49
N ARG A 345 -12.89 -8.22 -20.02
CA ARG A 345 -12.97 -9.46 -19.24
C ARG A 345 -11.90 -9.50 -18.13
N ASN A 346 -10.66 -9.18 -18.47
CA ASN A 346 -9.56 -9.15 -17.50
C ASN A 346 -9.78 -8.07 -16.44
N ALA A 347 -10.30 -6.90 -16.84
CA ALA A 347 -10.66 -5.84 -15.90
C ALA A 347 -11.76 -6.28 -14.92
N ALA A 348 -12.74 -7.08 -15.39
CA ALA A 348 -13.78 -7.65 -14.53
C ALA A 348 -13.21 -8.69 -13.54
N LEU A 349 -12.34 -9.60 -14.04
CA LEU A 349 -11.65 -10.59 -13.20
C LEU A 349 -10.74 -9.91 -12.17
N GLU A 350 -10.03 -8.86 -12.57
CA GLU A 350 -9.20 -8.07 -11.68
C GLU A 350 -10.04 -7.37 -10.60
N LEU A 351 -11.20 -6.84 -10.96
CA LEU A 351 -12.12 -6.23 -9.99
C LEU A 351 -12.61 -7.25 -8.96
N ASP A 352 -12.94 -8.47 -9.40
CA ASP A 352 -13.33 -9.58 -8.50
C ASP A 352 -12.16 -9.94 -7.57
N ALA A 353 -10.94 -10.03 -8.09
CA ALA A 353 -9.74 -10.30 -7.28
C ALA A 353 -9.50 -9.20 -6.24
N VAL A 354 -9.58 -7.92 -6.63
CA VAL A 354 -9.44 -6.77 -5.72
C VAL A 354 -10.56 -6.78 -4.66
N TYR A 355 -11.79 -7.12 -5.05
CA TYR A 355 -12.90 -7.25 -4.11
C TYR A 355 -12.64 -8.34 -3.08
N LYS A 356 -12.20 -9.53 -3.51
CA LYS A 356 -11.86 -10.65 -2.61
C LYS A 356 -10.74 -10.28 -1.63
N VAL A 357 -9.72 -9.56 -2.10
CA VAL A 357 -8.64 -9.06 -1.23
C VAL A 357 -9.19 -8.11 -0.18
N ASN A 358 -10.01 -7.14 -0.58
CA ASN A 358 -10.63 -6.19 0.35
C ASN A 358 -11.55 -6.86 1.37
N GLU A 359 -12.32 -7.88 0.97
CA GLU A 359 -13.15 -8.65 1.89
C GLU A 359 -12.32 -9.47 2.88
N ARG A 360 -11.22 -10.10 2.41
CA ARG A 360 -10.27 -10.79 3.29
C ARG A 360 -9.66 -9.82 4.30
N ASP A 361 -9.22 -8.64 3.87
CA ASP A 361 -8.66 -7.61 4.75
C ASP A 361 -9.66 -7.15 5.82
N LYS A 362 -10.94 -6.95 5.45
CA LYS A 362 -12.02 -6.64 6.41
C LYS A 362 -12.23 -7.77 7.42
N GLN A 363 -12.18 -9.04 6.96
CA GLN A 363 -12.32 -10.19 7.85
C GLN A 363 -11.16 -10.27 8.84
N ILE A 364 -9.91 -10.07 8.38
CA ILE A 364 -8.71 -10.03 9.22
C ILE A 364 -8.83 -8.89 10.24
N ALA A 365 -9.17 -7.68 9.81
CA ALA A 365 -9.35 -6.54 10.71
C ALA A 365 -10.45 -6.81 11.77
N LYS A 366 -11.55 -7.47 11.39
CA LYS A 366 -12.62 -7.85 12.31
C LYS A 366 -12.17 -8.91 13.33
N GLN A 367 -11.35 -9.88 12.89
CA GLN A 367 -10.79 -10.90 13.77
C GLN A 367 -9.78 -10.26 14.74
N ASP A 368 -8.90 -9.39 14.26
CA ASP A 368 -7.92 -8.68 15.09
C ASP A 368 -8.61 -7.79 16.14
N PHE A 369 -9.67 -7.08 15.74
CA PHE A 369 -10.50 -6.33 16.69
C PHE A 369 -11.12 -7.22 17.77
N ARG A 370 -11.66 -8.40 17.40
CA ARG A 370 -12.20 -9.36 18.38
C ARG A 370 -11.12 -9.86 19.34
N LEU A 371 -9.93 -10.21 18.82
CA LEU A 371 -8.80 -10.65 19.64
C LEU A 371 -8.37 -9.57 20.64
N LYS A 372 -8.27 -8.32 20.20
CA LYS A 372 -7.97 -7.17 21.08
C LYS A 372 -9.03 -6.99 22.15
N MET A 373 -10.32 -7.09 21.79
CA MET A 373 -11.41 -7.02 22.76
C MET A 373 -11.35 -8.17 23.78
N HIS A 374 -11.09 -9.41 23.34
CA HIS A 374 -10.90 -10.53 24.27
C HIS A 374 -9.70 -10.30 25.20
N GLY A 375 -8.59 -9.76 24.72
CA GLY A 375 -7.45 -9.36 25.56
C GLY A 375 -7.83 -8.35 26.62
N ILE A 376 -8.59 -7.33 26.27
CA ILE A 376 -9.10 -6.30 27.20
C ILE A 376 -10.02 -6.95 28.26
N PHE A 377 -10.97 -7.79 27.85
CA PHE A 377 -11.85 -8.50 28.78
C PHE A 377 -11.07 -9.39 29.74
N LEU A 378 -10.04 -10.06 29.27
CA LEU A 378 -9.18 -10.92 30.10
C LEU A 378 -8.41 -10.08 31.15
N LEU A 379 -7.90 -8.91 30.76
CA LEU A 379 -7.27 -7.98 31.70
C LEU A 379 -8.24 -7.49 32.78
N PHE A 380 -9.50 -7.16 32.42
CA PHE A 380 -10.53 -6.80 33.37
C PHE A 380 -10.89 -7.96 34.31
N ALA A 381 -10.99 -9.18 33.79
CA ALA A 381 -11.25 -10.37 34.60
C ALA A 381 -10.15 -10.62 35.64
N ILE A 382 -8.87 -10.52 35.21
CA ILE A 382 -7.72 -10.63 36.12
C ILE A 382 -7.76 -9.54 37.18
N GLY A 383 -8.01 -8.28 36.79
CA GLY A 383 -8.13 -7.17 37.71
C GLY A 383 -9.26 -7.39 38.74
N PHE A 384 -10.40 -7.92 38.31
CA PHE A 384 -11.51 -8.27 39.18
C PHE A 384 -11.17 -9.39 40.18
N ILE A 385 -10.49 -10.44 39.74
CA ILE A 385 -10.02 -11.55 40.59
C ILE A 385 -9.03 -11.02 41.64
N LEU A 386 -8.11 -10.14 41.27
CA LEU A 386 -7.16 -9.53 42.20
C LEU A 386 -7.87 -8.67 43.24
N LEU A 387 -8.87 -7.87 42.85
CA LEU A 387 -9.72 -7.09 43.74
C LEU A 387 -10.50 -7.97 44.70
N MET A 388 -11.15 -9.02 44.22
CA MET A 388 -11.86 -9.97 45.07
C MET A 388 -10.94 -10.68 46.05
N SER A 389 -9.75 -11.10 45.60
CA SER A 389 -8.72 -11.71 46.46
C SER A 389 -8.25 -10.74 47.57
N PHE A 390 -8.07 -9.46 47.21
CA PHE A 390 -7.74 -8.43 48.18
C PHE A 390 -8.85 -8.23 49.24
N PHE A 391 -10.11 -8.19 48.82
CA PHE A 391 -11.25 -8.06 49.74
C PHE A 391 -11.39 -9.29 50.64
N LEU A 392 -11.20 -10.50 50.11
CA LEU A 392 -11.24 -11.73 50.89
C LEU A 392 -10.09 -11.75 51.93
N TRP A 393 -8.88 -11.35 51.52
CA TRP A 393 -7.73 -11.27 52.42
C TRP A 393 -7.97 -10.23 53.52
N LYS A 394 -8.52 -9.05 53.20
CA LYS A 394 -8.89 -8.01 54.15
C LYS A 394 -9.98 -8.49 55.12
N SER A 395 -11.01 -9.15 54.62
CA SER A 395 -12.07 -9.75 55.41
C SER A 395 -11.55 -10.82 56.38
N TRP A 396 -10.69 -11.72 55.88
CA TRP A 396 -10.04 -12.75 56.70
C TRP A 396 -9.17 -12.14 57.80
N LYS A 397 -8.38 -11.13 57.47
CA LYS A 397 -7.58 -10.38 58.48
C LYS A 397 -8.46 -9.70 59.53
N TYR A 398 -9.57 -9.10 59.08
CA TYR A 398 -10.53 -8.43 60.00
C TYR A 398 -11.20 -9.46 60.92
N ASN A 399 -11.70 -10.59 60.38
CA ASN A 399 -12.27 -11.66 61.16
C ASN A 399 -11.28 -12.28 62.15
N ARG A 400 -10.04 -12.40 61.78
CA ARG A 400 -8.96 -12.87 62.68
C ARG A 400 -8.74 -11.90 63.85
N THR A 401 -8.77 -10.62 63.59
CA THR A 401 -8.66 -9.56 64.62
C THR A 401 -9.87 -9.54 65.55
N ILE A 402 -11.08 -9.70 65.02
CA ILE A 402 -12.31 -9.82 65.82
C ILE A 402 -12.25 -11.06 66.72
N LYS A 403 -11.88 -12.22 66.17
CA LYS A 403 -11.73 -13.47 66.93
C LYS A 403 -10.71 -13.30 68.08
N SER A 404 -9.60 -12.61 67.84
CA SER A 404 -8.58 -12.37 68.88
C SER A 404 -9.12 -11.41 69.98
N LYS A 405 -9.83 -10.32 69.58
CA LYS A 405 -10.48 -9.41 70.53
C LYS A 405 -11.58 -10.07 71.34
N ASN A 406 -12.42 -10.90 70.72
CA ASN A 406 -13.43 -11.68 71.42
C ASN A 406 -12.82 -12.69 72.38
N LYS A 407 -11.70 -13.30 72.04
CA LYS A 407 -10.97 -14.21 72.94
C LYS A 407 -10.41 -13.48 74.19
N VAL A 408 -9.93 -12.25 73.99
CA VAL A 408 -9.49 -11.36 75.13
C VAL A 408 -10.68 -10.94 75.95
N LEU A 409 -11.80 -10.57 75.35
CA LEU A 409 -13.04 -10.19 76.04
C LEU A 409 -13.61 -11.35 76.86
N VAL A 410 -13.66 -12.56 76.33
CA VAL A 410 -14.06 -13.78 77.04
C VAL A 410 -13.14 -14.04 78.21
N ARG A 411 -11.84 -13.83 78.07
CA ARG A 411 -10.84 -13.99 79.12
C ARG A 411 -11.06 -12.96 80.22
N LEU A 412 -11.26 -11.71 79.90
CA LEU A 412 -11.57 -10.62 80.91
C LEU A 412 -12.91 -10.87 81.63
N ILE A 413 -13.96 -11.37 80.95
CA ILE A 413 -15.23 -11.73 81.51
C ILE A 413 -15.05 -12.91 82.49
N ASN A 414 -14.26 -13.92 82.15
CA ASN A 414 -13.98 -15.05 83.04
C ASN A 414 -13.10 -14.65 84.25
N GLU A 415 -12.18 -13.68 84.08
CA GLU A 415 -11.39 -13.12 85.14
C GLU A 415 -12.27 -12.27 86.11
N GLN A 416 -13.32 -11.61 85.64
CA GLN A 416 -14.30 -10.92 86.47
C GLN A 416 -15.33 -11.80 87.15
N LEU A 417 -15.62 -12.98 86.60
CA LEU A 417 -16.57 -13.93 87.17
C LEU A 417 -15.89 -14.95 88.15
N SER A 418 -14.58 -14.95 88.30
CA SER A 418 -13.93 -15.76 89.32
C SER A 418 -14.11 -15.01 90.70
N PRO A 419 -14.62 -15.70 91.70
CA PRO A 419 -14.91 -15.07 92.99
C PRO A 419 -13.61 -14.66 93.72
N LYS A 420 -13.42 -13.34 93.86
CA LYS A 420 -12.47 -12.83 94.88
C LYS A 420 -13.18 -12.81 96.23
N GLU A 421 -12.75 -13.68 97.08
CA GLU A 421 -12.96 -13.52 98.52
C GLU A 421 -12.40 -12.20 99.01
N ASN A 422 -13.29 -11.49 99.77
CA ASN A 422 -13.09 -10.48 100.81
C ASN A 422 -11.90 -9.50 100.71
N THR A 423 -12.17 -8.23 100.72
CA THR A 423 -12.23 -7.38 101.97
C THR A 423 -12.58 -5.92 101.70
N ASP A 424 -13.61 -5.51 102.38
CA ASP A 424 -13.87 -4.25 103.10
C ASP A 424 -13.53 -2.85 102.51
N VAL A 425 -14.66 -2.07 102.47
CA VAL A 425 -14.92 -0.78 103.10
C VAL A 425 -14.56 0.53 102.35
N VAL A 426 -15.58 1.33 102.30
CA VAL A 426 -15.76 2.78 102.44
C VAL A 426 -16.34 3.52 101.24
N SER A 427 -17.54 3.96 101.49
CA SER A 427 -18.39 4.99 100.86
C SER A 427 -17.66 6.28 100.47
N GLU A 428 -18.11 6.89 99.34
CA GLU A 428 -18.56 8.28 99.36
C GLU A 428 -19.33 8.65 98.07
N SER A 429 -20.48 9.15 98.36
CA SER A 429 -21.50 10.02 97.74
C SER A 429 -21.25 10.70 96.38
N LEU A 430 -22.25 10.55 95.52
CA LEU A 430 -23.01 11.39 94.56
C LEU A 430 -22.67 12.91 94.54
N PRO A 431 -22.98 13.73 93.45
CA PRO A 431 -24.18 13.63 92.58
C PRO A 431 -23.93 14.04 91.07
N GLY A 432 -24.96 13.83 90.26
CA GLY A 432 -25.02 14.52 88.97
C GLY A 432 -25.79 13.77 87.86
N ALA A 433 -27.03 13.42 88.14
CA ALA A 433 -27.97 13.01 87.07
C ALA A 433 -28.55 14.26 86.40
N ASN A 434 -28.98 14.10 85.17
CA ASN A 434 -29.77 14.98 84.32
C ASN A 434 -28.98 15.72 83.21
N ARG A 435 -28.71 15.00 82.11
CA ARG A 435 -28.50 15.64 80.77
C ARG A 435 -28.64 14.67 79.57
N GLU A 436 -29.02 13.41 79.67
CA GLU A 436 -29.10 12.47 78.60
C GLU A 436 -30.49 12.23 77.99
N GLU A 437 -31.57 12.65 78.69
CA GLU A 437 -32.97 12.38 78.17
C GLU A 437 -33.46 13.45 77.17
N ASP A 438 -32.96 14.69 77.21
CA ASP A 438 -33.39 15.76 76.27
C ASP A 438 -32.75 15.69 74.87
N ILE A 439 -31.60 15.08 74.77
CA ILE A 439 -30.91 14.95 73.45
C ILE A 439 -31.47 13.81 72.60
N LEU A 440 -32.06 12.80 73.21
CA LEU A 440 -32.65 11.65 72.50
C LEU A 440 -34.05 11.95 71.91
N SER A 441 -34.78 12.92 72.42
CA SER A 441 -36.13 13.32 71.93
C SER A 441 -36.05 14.22 70.67
N GLU A 442 -35.08 15.14 70.59
CA GLU A 442 -34.89 16.05 69.47
C GLU A 442 -34.35 15.31 68.25
N ASN A 443 -33.42 14.39 68.42
CA ASN A 443 -32.87 13.56 67.30
C ASN A 443 -33.91 12.57 66.79
N GLY A 444 -34.81 12.04 67.58
CA GLY A 444 -35.88 11.14 67.15
C GLY A 444 -36.94 11.85 66.32
N MET A 445 -37.28 13.08 66.62
CA MET A 445 -38.23 13.90 65.88
C MET A 445 -37.64 14.35 64.50
N GLU A 446 -36.41 14.82 64.50
CA GLU A 446 -35.72 15.19 63.22
C GLU A 446 -35.51 14.02 62.30
N TRP A 447 -35.25 12.82 62.84
CA TRP A 447 -35.11 11.60 62.04
C TRP A 447 -36.44 11.16 61.42
N ALA A 448 -37.54 11.26 62.16
CA ALA A 448 -38.88 10.95 61.66
C ALA A 448 -39.28 11.93 60.53
N GLU A 449 -39.03 13.22 60.72
CA GLU A 449 -39.29 14.27 59.73
C GLU A 449 -38.44 14.09 58.46
N ASN A 450 -37.15 13.77 58.58
CA ASN A 450 -36.25 13.49 57.46
C ASN A 450 -36.71 12.26 56.68
N ARG A 451 -37.25 11.25 57.32
CA ARG A 451 -37.81 10.04 56.65
C ARG A 451 -39.07 10.35 55.86
N GLU A 452 -39.94 11.18 56.38
CA GLU A 452 -41.17 11.61 55.71
C GLU A 452 -40.84 12.48 54.51
N LEU A 453 -39.90 13.42 54.63
CA LEU A 453 -39.39 14.25 53.52
C LEU A 453 -38.70 13.44 52.43
N PHE A 454 -37.97 12.39 52.79
CA PHE A 454 -37.35 11.47 51.82
C PHE A 454 -38.39 10.64 51.06
N SER A 455 -39.45 10.17 51.75
CA SER A 455 -40.55 9.47 51.09
C SER A 455 -41.28 10.38 50.10
N LYS A 456 -41.57 11.62 50.48
CA LYS A 456 -42.21 12.63 49.63
C LYS A 456 -41.35 12.99 48.41
N LEU A 457 -40.01 13.07 48.56
CA LEU A 457 -39.09 13.29 47.47
C LEU A 457 -39.11 12.15 46.46
N ASN A 458 -39.09 10.90 46.94
CA ASN A 458 -39.12 9.72 46.08
C ASN A 458 -40.48 9.60 45.32
N GLU A 459 -41.57 9.92 45.99
CA GLU A 459 -42.89 9.93 45.37
C GLU A 459 -42.97 10.98 44.25
N THR A 460 -42.44 12.19 44.48
CA THR A 460 -42.39 13.26 43.49
C THR A 460 -41.52 12.87 42.30
N ILE A 461 -40.32 12.29 42.53
CA ILE A 461 -39.42 11.84 41.48
C ILE A 461 -40.08 10.80 40.58
N LEU A 462 -40.85 9.86 41.19
CA LEU A 462 -41.54 8.78 40.44
C LEU A 462 -42.79 9.29 39.73
N HIS A 463 -43.59 10.14 40.39
CA HIS A 463 -44.82 10.67 39.81
C HIS A 463 -44.55 11.62 38.63
N GLU A 464 -43.60 12.52 38.77
CA GLU A 464 -43.24 13.48 37.74
C GLU A 464 -42.20 12.94 36.73
N LYS A 465 -41.78 11.69 36.91
CA LYS A 465 -40.77 11.02 36.08
C LYS A 465 -39.50 11.79 35.90
N LEU A 466 -39.06 12.53 36.94
CA LEU A 466 -37.91 13.40 36.92
C LEU A 466 -36.59 12.65 36.61
N TYR A 467 -36.55 11.35 36.89
CA TYR A 467 -35.43 10.48 36.55
C TYR A 467 -35.21 10.32 35.04
N LEU A 468 -36.15 10.74 34.17
CA LEU A 468 -36.01 10.78 32.73
C LEU A 468 -35.41 12.12 32.21
N SER A 469 -35.26 13.10 33.06
CA SER A 469 -34.73 14.41 32.70
C SER A 469 -33.20 14.36 32.60
N PRO A 470 -32.60 14.63 31.41
CA PRO A 470 -31.14 14.59 31.25
C PRO A 470 -30.39 15.68 32.02
N ASN A 471 -31.08 16.71 32.49
CA ASN A 471 -30.51 17.86 33.16
C ASN A 471 -30.92 17.97 34.67
N LEU A 472 -31.47 16.91 35.26
CA LEU A 472 -31.83 16.91 36.67
C LEU A 472 -30.59 17.14 37.56
N SER A 473 -30.59 18.25 38.27
CA SER A 473 -29.47 18.62 39.12
C SER A 473 -29.81 18.39 40.61
N ARG A 474 -28.77 18.37 41.46
CA ARG A 474 -28.94 18.31 42.90
C ARG A 474 -29.72 19.53 43.46
N ASP A 475 -29.57 20.69 42.84
CA ASP A 475 -30.24 21.91 43.18
C ASP A 475 -31.75 21.81 42.99
N ASP A 476 -32.18 21.12 41.94
CA ASP A 476 -33.59 20.87 41.68
C ASP A 476 -34.22 19.96 42.72
N LEU A 477 -33.50 18.93 43.19
CA LEU A 477 -33.97 18.03 44.24
C LEU A 477 -34.06 18.72 45.61
N VAL A 478 -33.10 19.60 45.93
CA VAL A 478 -33.11 20.41 47.13
C VAL A 478 -34.30 21.36 47.18
N ARG A 479 -34.67 21.98 46.05
CA ARG A 479 -35.85 22.85 45.90
C ARG A 479 -37.17 22.13 46.12
N ILE A 480 -37.30 20.89 45.66
CA ILE A 480 -38.52 20.07 45.79
C ILE A 480 -38.88 19.85 47.27
N VAL A 481 -37.89 19.64 48.15
CA VAL A 481 -38.10 19.38 49.58
C VAL A 481 -37.90 20.62 50.45
N HIS A 482 -37.63 21.77 49.84
CA HIS A 482 -37.42 23.05 50.55
C HIS A 482 -36.42 23.00 51.70
N LEU A 483 -35.35 22.19 51.54
CA LEU A 483 -34.30 22.03 52.54
C LEU A 483 -33.05 22.84 52.18
N ASN A 484 -32.20 23.12 53.17
CA ASN A 484 -30.83 23.57 52.86
C ASN A 484 -29.95 22.37 52.49
N TYR A 485 -28.83 22.63 51.83
CA TYR A 485 -27.91 21.60 51.33
C TYR A 485 -27.37 20.65 52.40
N ALA A 486 -27.11 21.18 53.62
CA ALA A 486 -26.59 20.37 54.70
C ALA A 486 -27.62 19.39 55.24
N ARG A 487 -28.89 19.86 55.45
CA ARG A 487 -30.00 19.02 55.90
C ARG A 487 -30.43 18.02 54.85
N PHE A 488 -30.44 18.42 53.55
CA PHE A 488 -30.70 17.51 52.42
C PHE A 488 -29.67 16.37 52.36
N ALA A 489 -28.38 16.69 52.47
CA ALA A 489 -27.32 15.68 52.48
C ALA A 489 -27.46 14.71 53.67
N ARG A 490 -27.84 15.20 54.84
CA ARG A 490 -28.09 14.39 56.03
C ARG A 490 -29.30 13.46 55.81
N MET A 491 -30.42 13.99 55.34
CA MET A 491 -31.62 13.25 55.01
C MET A 491 -31.35 12.09 54.02
N ILE A 492 -30.64 12.37 52.92
CA ILE A 492 -30.24 11.35 51.96
C ILE A 492 -29.36 10.29 52.61
N LYS A 493 -28.32 10.72 53.37
CA LYS A 493 -27.40 9.80 54.03
C LYS A 493 -28.08 8.88 55.04
N GLU A 494 -29.04 9.39 55.81
CA GLU A 494 -29.78 8.63 56.82
C GLU A 494 -30.71 7.59 56.19
N ASN A 495 -31.34 7.90 55.03
CA ASN A 495 -32.30 7.03 54.39
C ASN A 495 -31.72 6.08 53.33
N THR A 496 -30.50 6.36 52.84
CA THR A 496 -29.81 5.53 51.82
C THR A 496 -28.64 4.74 52.35
N GLY A 497 -28.32 4.85 53.66
CA GLY A 497 -27.20 4.13 54.29
C GLY A 497 -25.80 4.69 53.94
N GLY A 498 -25.71 5.92 53.44
CA GLY A 498 -24.48 6.68 53.34
C GLY A 498 -23.42 6.12 52.40
N ARG A 499 -23.73 5.88 51.16
CA ARG A 499 -22.76 5.71 50.08
C ARG A 499 -22.82 6.83 49.07
#